data_5e59a40acc9eaf28d8bd664f50f0b81f
#
_entry.id   5e59a40acc9eaf28d8bd664f50f0b81f
#
_cell.length_a   1.000
_cell.length_b   1.000
_cell.length_c   1.000
_cell.angle_alpha   90.00
_cell.angle_beta   90.00
_cell.angle_gamma   90.00
#
_symmetry.space_group_name_H-M   'P 1'
#
loop_
_entity.id
_entity.type
_entity.pdbx_description
1 polymer ?
#
loop_
_entity_poly.entity_id
_entity_poly.type
_entity_poly.pdbx_seq_one_letter_code
_entity_poly.pdbx_strand_id
1 'polypeptide(L)'
;MTCLNGMKLYNTLTKQKEEFVPLHEGKVSMYVCGPTVYNFIHIGNARPMIVFDTVRRYMEYKGYEVNYVSNFTDVDDKIIKKAMEEGRTAEEVSQQYIEECKKDMHDMNVKPATTH
;
A
#
# COMPACT_ATOMS: atom_id res chain seq x y z
N MET A 1 3.73 -23.78 -14.55
CA MET A 1 3.25 -24.10 -13.22
C MET A 1 2.10 -23.18 -12.82
N THR A 2 1.05 -23.75 -12.37
CA THR A 2 -0.21 -23.02 -12.22
C THR A 2 -0.61 -22.90 -10.74
N CYS A 3 0.32 -22.45 -9.91
CA CYS A 3 0.13 -22.38 -8.47
C CYS A 3 -1.09 -21.57 -8.05
N LEU A 4 -1.56 -20.65 -8.90
CA LEU A 4 -2.72 -19.82 -8.63
C LEU A 4 -3.97 -20.25 -9.39
N ASN A 5 -4.00 -21.47 -9.90
CA ASN A 5 -5.22 -22.00 -10.48
C ASN A 5 -6.34 -21.94 -9.46
N GLY A 6 -7.45 -21.36 -9.88
CA GLY A 6 -8.61 -21.20 -9.02
C GLY A 6 -8.63 -19.95 -8.16
N MET A 7 -7.55 -19.15 -8.13
CA MET A 7 -7.59 -17.85 -7.46
C MET A 7 -8.45 -16.88 -8.24
N LYS A 8 -9.43 -16.30 -7.56
CA LYS A 8 -10.36 -15.36 -8.17
C LYS A 8 -10.38 -14.06 -7.39
N LEU A 9 -10.46 -12.96 -8.13
CA LEU A 9 -10.57 -11.63 -7.56
C LEU A 9 -11.73 -10.88 -8.19
N TYR A 10 -12.38 -10.05 -7.40
CA TYR A 10 -13.42 -9.17 -7.93
C TYR A 10 -12.75 -8.03 -8.71
N ASN A 11 -13.16 -7.89 -9.98
CA ASN A 11 -12.66 -6.83 -10.85
C ASN A 11 -13.71 -5.74 -10.96
N THR A 12 -13.41 -4.56 -10.42
CA THR A 12 -14.31 -3.42 -10.45
C THR A 12 -14.63 -2.96 -11.87
N LEU A 13 -13.68 -3.12 -12.78
CA LEU A 13 -13.87 -2.72 -14.17
C LEU A 13 -14.96 -3.57 -14.85
N THR A 14 -14.94 -4.89 -14.65
CA THR A 14 -15.89 -5.80 -15.23
C THR A 14 -17.10 -6.07 -14.33
N LYS A 15 -17.01 -5.64 -13.07
CA LYS A 15 -18.04 -5.81 -12.04
C LYS A 15 -18.38 -7.27 -11.77
N GLN A 16 -17.37 -8.14 -11.87
CA GLN A 16 -17.54 -9.56 -11.59
C GLN A 16 -16.27 -10.17 -11.02
N LYS A 17 -16.43 -11.27 -10.34
CA LYS A 17 -15.35 -12.06 -9.79
C LYS A 17 -14.73 -12.88 -10.93
N GLU A 18 -13.46 -12.67 -11.18
CA GLU A 18 -12.74 -13.29 -12.30
C GLU A 18 -11.54 -14.07 -11.80
N GLU A 19 -11.15 -15.05 -12.59
CA GLU A 19 -9.90 -15.76 -12.37
C GLU A 19 -8.73 -14.79 -12.57
N PHE A 20 -7.76 -14.82 -11.64
CA PHE A 20 -6.58 -13.99 -11.74
C PHE A 20 -5.63 -14.55 -12.80
N VAL A 21 -5.31 -13.72 -13.78
CA VAL A 21 -4.33 -14.04 -14.83
C VAL A 21 -3.28 -12.93 -14.86
N PRO A 22 -2.02 -13.21 -14.47
CA PRO A 22 -0.98 -12.19 -14.50
C PRO A 22 -0.57 -11.85 -15.93
N LEU A 23 -0.13 -10.61 -16.14
CA LEU A 23 0.37 -10.16 -17.44
C LEU A 23 1.66 -10.89 -17.84
N HIS A 24 2.49 -11.22 -16.86
CA HIS A 24 3.74 -11.94 -17.06
C HIS A 24 3.72 -13.20 -16.20
N GLU A 25 4.06 -14.32 -16.78
CA GLU A 25 4.06 -15.61 -16.07
C GLU A 25 5.00 -15.54 -14.84
N GLY A 26 4.47 -15.97 -13.70
CA GLY A 26 5.22 -16.04 -12.47
C GLY A 26 5.46 -14.68 -11.79
N LYS A 27 4.96 -13.58 -12.34
CA LYS A 27 5.19 -12.24 -11.81
C LYS A 27 3.90 -11.48 -11.64
N VAL A 28 3.79 -10.77 -10.52
CA VAL A 28 2.66 -9.90 -10.22
C VAL A 28 3.17 -8.53 -9.86
N SER A 29 2.65 -7.51 -10.52
CA SER A 29 2.89 -6.13 -10.14
C SER A 29 1.60 -5.55 -9.58
N MET A 30 1.67 -4.96 -8.38
CA MET A 30 0.51 -4.35 -7.77
C MET A 30 0.85 -2.97 -7.24
N TYR A 31 -0.10 -2.06 -7.39
CA TYR A 31 -0.01 -0.72 -6.85
C TYR A 31 -1.13 -0.50 -5.85
N VAL A 32 -0.76 -0.03 -4.68
CA VAL A 32 -1.72 0.29 -3.62
C VAL A 32 -1.46 1.72 -3.16
N CYS A 33 -2.47 2.56 -3.27
CA CYS A 33 -2.37 3.95 -2.83
C CYS A 33 -2.14 4.00 -1.33
N GLY A 34 -1.15 4.79 -0.93
CA GLY A 34 -0.80 4.99 0.48
C GLY A 34 -1.51 6.19 1.11
N PRO A 35 -1.26 6.45 2.37
CA PRO A 35 -1.92 7.54 3.11
C PRO A 35 -1.36 8.90 2.77
N THR A 36 -2.14 9.95 3.06
CA THR A 36 -1.67 11.33 3.09
C THR A 36 -0.95 11.55 4.42
N VAL A 37 0.30 11.99 4.36
CA VAL A 37 1.18 12.03 5.53
C VAL A 37 1.14 13.38 6.25
N TYR A 38 0.00 13.71 6.84
CA TYR A 38 -0.18 14.94 7.61
C TYR A 38 -0.39 14.68 9.11
N ASN A 39 -0.54 13.41 9.49
CA ASN A 39 -0.78 13.00 10.88
C ASN A 39 -0.42 11.52 11.03
N PHE A 40 -0.49 11.01 12.27
CA PHE A 40 -0.38 9.58 12.51
C PHE A 40 -1.46 8.83 11.75
N ILE A 41 -1.15 7.61 11.32
CA ILE A 41 -2.14 6.81 10.61
C ILE A 41 -3.26 6.41 11.56
N HIS A 42 -4.45 6.38 11.01
CA HIS A 42 -5.65 5.90 11.68
C HIS A 42 -5.86 4.43 11.35
N ILE A 43 -6.63 3.71 12.17
CA ILE A 43 -6.94 2.30 11.91
C ILE A 43 -7.61 2.10 10.53
N GLY A 44 -8.35 3.08 10.05
CA GLY A 44 -8.89 3.06 8.70
C GLY A 44 -7.85 3.08 7.60
N ASN A 45 -6.69 3.70 7.86
CA ASN A 45 -5.54 3.66 6.94
C ASN A 45 -4.78 2.33 7.05
N ALA A 46 -4.74 1.75 8.25
CA ALA A 46 -4.04 0.50 8.50
C ALA A 46 -4.74 -0.68 7.82
N ARG A 47 -6.05 -0.65 7.73
CA ARG A 47 -6.83 -1.75 7.15
C ARG A 47 -6.39 -2.13 5.74
N PRO A 48 -6.34 -1.21 4.76
CA PRO A 48 -5.87 -1.59 3.42
C PRO A 48 -4.41 -2.04 3.42
N MET A 49 -3.57 -1.47 4.28
CA MET A 49 -2.18 -1.89 4.39
C MET A 49 -2.07 -3.38 4.77
N ILE A 50 -2.83 -3.79 5.79
CA ILE A 50 -2.84 -5.17 6.26
C ILE A 50 -3.49 -6.10 5.24
N VAL A 51 -4.60 -5.70 4.65
CA VAL A 51 -5.31 -6.50 3.64
C VAL A 51 -4.41 -6.77 2.43
N PHE A 52 -3.79 -5.73 1.89
CA PHE A 52 -2.95 -5.90 0.70
C PHE A 52 -1.61 -6.54 1.01
N ASP A 53 -1.09 -6.40 2.23
CA ASP A 53 0.05 -7.18 2.68
C ASP A 53 -0.29 -8.68 2.71
N THR A 54 -1.47 -9.03 3.18
CA THR A 54 -1.96 -10.40 3.18
C THR A 54 -2.10 -10.95 1.77
N VAL A 55 -2.67 -10.17 0.86
CA VAL A 55 -2.79 -10.55 -0.56
C VAL A 55 -1.40 -10.77 -1.16
N ARG A 56 -0.46 -9.84 -0.91
CA ARG A 56 0.92 -9.95 -1.36
C ARG A 56 1.58 -11.25 -0.88
N ARG A 57 1.48 -11.53 0.42
CA ARG A 57 2.08 -12.73 1.02
C ARG A 57 1.44 -14.00 0.47
N TYR A 58 0.15 -13.99 0.22
CA TYR A 58 -0.55 -15.12 -0.38
C TYR A 58 -0.02 -15.40 -1.78
N MET A 59 0.14 -14.36 -2.59
CA MET A 59 0.70 -14.50 -3.94
C MET A 59 2.14 -15.02 -3.90
N GLU A 60 2.95 -14.51 -2.97
CA GLU A 60 4.33 -14.99 -2.77
C GLU A 60 4.35 -16.46 -2.34
N TYR A 61 3.44 -16.85 -1.46
CA TYR A 61 3.28 -18.24 -1.03
C TYR A 61 2.92 -19.15 -2.21
N LYS A 62 2.12 -18.67 -3.14
CA LYS A 62 1.74 -19.41 -4.35
C LYS A 62 2.85 -19.47 -5.41
N GLY A 63 3.98 -18.83 -5.17
CA GLY A 63 5.15 -18.90 -6.05
C GLY A 63 5.34 -17.72 -7.00
N TYR A 64 4.53 -16.67 -6.87
CA TYR A 64 4.70 -15.46 -7.68
C TYR A 64 5.78 -14.55 -7.10
N GLU A 65 6.52 -13.91 -7.97
CA GLU A 65 7.36 -12.77 -7.63
C GLU A 65 6.47 -11.52 -7.64
N VAL A 66 6.31 -10.89 -6.49
CA VAL A 66 5.43 -9.75 -6.35
C VAL A 66 6.22 -8.45 -6.26
N ASN A 67 5.96 -7.55 -7.20
CA ASN A 67 6.44 -6.17 -7.16
C ASN A 67 5.34 -5.29 -6.56
N TYR A 68 5.49 -4.97 -5.28
CA TYR A 68 4.50 -4.17 -4.54
C TYR A 68 4.96 -2.72 -4.53
N VAL A 69 4.15 -1.86 -5.14
CA VAL A 69 4.43 -0.43 -5.24
C VAL A 69 3.36 0.34 -4.46
N SER A 70 3.80 1.25 -3.64
CA SER A 70 2.92 2.13 -2.89
C SER A 70 3.48 3.54 -2.88
N ASN A 71 2.70 4.49 -2.44
CA ASN A 71 3.14 5.88 -2.32
C ASN A 71 2.79 6.46 -0.96
N PHE A 72 3.41 7.59 -0.66
CA PHE A 72 2.93 8.51 0.38
C PHE A 72 2.52 9.79 -0.32
N THR A 73 1.33 10.29 -0.03
CA THR A 73 0.91 11.58 -0.54
C THR A 73 1.51 12.65 0.37
N ASP A 74 2.58 13.29 -0.11
CA ASP A 74 3.38 14.24 0.65
C ASP A 74 3.13 15.71 0.29
N VAL A 75 2.26 15.96 -0.70
CA VAL A 75 1.79 17.30 -1.07
C VAL A 75 0.26 17.25 -1.18
N ASP A 76 -0.40 17.94 -0.27
CA ASP A 76 -1.86 17.99 -0.18
C ASP A 76 -2.26 19.17 0.68
N ASP A 77 -3.48 19.68 0.49
CA ASP A 77 -3.99 20.82 1.27
C ASP A 77 -3.93 20.56 2.79
N LYS A 78 -4.18 19.33 3.21
CA LYS A 78 -4.13 18.94 4.62
C LYS A 78 -2.72 19.07 5.20
N ILE A 79 -1.70 18.73 4.42
CA ILE A 79 -0.31 18.85 4.84
C ILE A 79 0.08 20.32 4.95
N ILE A 80 -0.30 21.13 3.96
CA ILE A 80 -0.03 22.55 3.94
C ILE A 80 -0.68 23.24 5.13
N LYS A 81 -1.94 22.92 5.41
CA LYS A 81 -2.67 23.46 6.56
C LYS A 81 -1.99 23.09 7.87
N LYS A 82 -1.60 21.84 8.04
CA LYS A 82 -0.91 21.37 9.24
C LYS A 82 0.42 22.08 9.44
N ALA A 83 1.19 22.25 8.37
CA ALA A 83 2.46 22.97 8.40
C ALA A 83 2.27 24.42 8.84
N MET A 84 1.27 25.10 8.32
CA MET A 84 0.95 26.48 8.70
C MET A 84 0.56 26.60 10.17
N GLU A 85 -0.27 25.67 10.65
CA GLU A 85 -0.70 25.66 12.05
C GLU A 85 0.45 25.45 13.03
N GLU A 86 1.45 24.65 12.63
CA GLU A 86 2.60 24.31 13.48
C GLU A 86 3.83 25.19 13.25
N GLY A 87 3.77 26.11 12.28
CA GLY A 87 4.92 26.93 11.93
C GLY A 87 6.07 26.14 11.32
N ARG A 88 5.79 25.06 10.61
CA ARG A 88 6.76 24.17 9.97
C ARG A 88 6.58 24.19 8.46
N THR A 89 7.58 23.67 7.73
CA THR A 89 7.41 23.47 6.29
C THR A 89 6.59 22.21 6.01
N ALA A 90 5.94 22.17 4.83
CA ALA A 90 5.19 20.99 4.40
C ALA A 90 6.11 19.77 4.32
N GLU A 91 7.35 19.96 3.88
CA GLU A 91 8.34 18.88 3.80
C GLU A 91 8.66 18.30 5.17
N GLU A 92 8.86 19.14 6.17
CA GLU A 92 9.12 18.69 7.55
C GLU A 92 7.96 17.85 8.09
N VAL A 93 6.72 18.31 7.87
CA VAL A 93 5.53 17.56 8.29
C VAL A 93 5.47 16.22 7.58
N SER A 94 5.64 16.20 6.27
CA SER A 94 5.60 14.96 5.48
C SER A 94 6.65 13.96 5.94
N GLN A 95 7.89 14.40 6.11
CA GLN A 95 8.98 13.52 6.52
C GLN A 95 8.73 12.92 7.90
N GLN A 96 8.25 13.71 8.84
CA GLN A 96 7.93 13.21 10.17
C GLN A 96 6.91 12.08 10.11
N TYR A 97 5.81 12.29 9.40
CA TYR A 97 4.73 11.31 9.38
C TYR A 97 4.97 10.13 8.45
N ILE A 98 5.84 10.27 7.45
CA ILE A 98 6.35 9.12 6.68
C ILE A 98 7.12 8.18 7.62
N GLU A 99 8.01 8.72 8.45
CA GLU A 99 8.77 7.93 9.42
C GLU A 99 7.86 7.24 10.43
N GLU A 100 6.89 7.96 10.98
CA GLU A 100 5.92 7.39 11.91
C GLU A 100 5.06 6.31 11.26
N CYS A 101 4.64 6.52 10.01
CA CYS A 101 3.86 5.54 9.27
C CYS A 101 4.66 4.25 9.02
N LYS A 102 5.93 4.38 8.64
CA LYS A 102 6.80 3.21 8.43
C LYS A 102 7.00 2.43 9.71
N LYS A 103 7.15 3.12 10.83
CA LYS A 103 7.27 2.49 12.14
C LYS A 103 6.01 1.71 12.50
N ASP A 104 4.85 2.32 12.31
CA ASP A 104 3.57 1.68 12.60
C ASP A 104 3.33 0.47 11.69
N MET A 105 3.69 0.55 10.41
CA MET A 105 3.62 -0.57 9.48
C MET A 105 4.50 -1.73 9.95
N HIS A 106 5.71 -1.42 10.37
CA HIS A 106 6.63 -2.43 10.91
C HIS A 106 6.04 -3.10 12.16
N ASP A 107 5.46 -2.32 13.07
CA ASP A 107 4.86 -2.83 14.30
C ASP A 107 3.63 -3.71 14.02
N MET A 108 2.93 -3.46 12.92
CA MET A 108 1.81 -4.29 12.46
C MET A 108 2.26 -5.51 11.63
N ASN A 109 3.55 -5.72 11.50
CA ASN A 109 4.14 -6.79 10.70
C ASN A 109 3.78 -6.70 9.20
N VAL A 110 3.60 -5.49 8.69
CA VAL A 110 3.39 -5.23 7.27
C VAL A 110 4.75 -5.13 6.58
N LYS A 111 4.95 -5.89 5.50
CA LYS A 111 6.21 -5.84 4.74
C LYS A 111 6.39 -4.48 4.08
N PRO A 112 7.61 -3.94 4.05
CA PRO A 112 7.86 -2.72 3.28
C PRO A 112 7.58 -2.95 1.79
N ALA A 113 7.10 -1.91 1.11
CA ALA A 113 6.86 -1.98 -0.33
C ALA A 113 8.18 -2.23 -1.07
N THR A 114 8.08 -2.87 -2.23
CA THR A 114 9.26 -3.04 -3.11
C THR A 114 9.75 -1.66 -3.54
N THR A 115 8.82 -0.76 -3.82
CA THR A 115 9.11 0.62 -4.18
C THR A 115 8.04 1.55 -3.58
N HIS A 116 8.50 2.64 -3.01
CA HIS A 116 7.63 3.72 -2.56
C HIS A 116 7.72 4.91 -3.50
#